data_63001ac5219e4263f1e8cfc1415e572c
#
_entry.id   63001ac5219e4263f1e8cfc1415e572c
#
_cell.length_a   1.000
_cell.length_b   1.000
_cell.length_c   1.000
_cell.angle_alpha   90.00
_cell.angle_beta   90.00
_cell.angle_gamma   90.00
#
_symmetry.space_group_name_H-M   'P 1'
#
loop_
_entity.id
_entity.type
_entity.pdbx_description
1 polymer ?
#
loop_
_entity_poly.entity_id
_entity_poly.type
_entity_poly.pdbx_seq_one_letter_code
_entity_poly.pdbx_strand_id
1 'polypeptide(L)'
;MNQYVFEEERPVVDTKCGKIRGIAYGGVNIFMGIDYAKAKRFQMPVEIEPWEGIKNAYQHGPISKQVLKLKPFYTYRGLHMLEEESEDCQNLNIWAPKGGAEKKPVFVWIHGGGFFGGNAFEEYSFEGANLARHGDIIFVSINHRLNILGHLNLDQYGEEFKDSPNVGIADLVVAMKWINENIAAFGGDPENVTICGHSGGGGKVQCLFQLKDAAPYFQRGIVLSGARSDEAYHLDDGTASRETAKKMMDYLGINKDNIQKVYDVPYEDLCEALKATGSNPFDWSPVPNDYFPGFPAEVGLMPFSKDKPIIYGSVLGEMPTVKLTYEEKLALNEDEEGKLAYLKDRYGDSCETLMELFRKAYPDHDFRPRIYGQPLPPCRCEVSENTYESWLQ
;
A
#
# COMPACT_ATOMS: atom_id res chain seq x y z
N MET A 1 24.57 -26.41 6.16
CA MET A 1 23.16 -26.20 6.59
C MET A 1 23.17 -25.22 7.73
N ASN A 2 22.63 -24.02 7.54
CA ASN A 2 22.41 -23.10 8.65
C ASN A 2 21.28 -23.66 9.49
N GLN A 3 21.59 -24.18 10.67
CA GLN A 3 20.56 -24.57 11.62
C GLN A 3 19.78 -23.33 12.04
N TYR A 4 18.49 -23.35 11.85
CA TYR A 4 17.57 -22.37 12.40
C TYR A 4 17.52 -22.57 13.91
N VAL A 5 18.31 -21.81 14.64
CA VAL A 5 18.31 -21.84 16.10
C VAL A 5 17.40 -20.72 16.59
N PHE A 6 16.28 -21.07 17.22
CA PHE A 6 15.51 -20.13 18.00
C PHE A 6 16.35 -19.65 19.17
N GLU A 7 16.61 -18.37 19.24
CA GLU A 7 17.31 -17.78 20.37
C GLU A 7 16.34 -17.68 21.56
N GLU A 8 16.77 -18.11 22.73
CA GLU A 8 15.95 -17.98 23.96
C GLU A 8 15.76 -16.53 24.39
N GLU A 9 16.65 -15.65 23.93
CA GLU A 9 16.65 -14.24 24.26
C GLU A 9 15.41 -13.53 23.68
N ARG A 10 14.69 -12.84 24.54
CA ARG A 10 13.52 -12.03 24.19
C ARG A 10 13.89 -10.54 24.30
N PRO A 11 14.21 -9.86 23.21
CA PRO A 11 14.58 -8.45 23.26
C PRO A 11 13.43 -7.60 23.80
N VAL A 12 13.75 -6.68 24.72
CA VAL A 12 12.82 -5.69 25.25
C VAL A 12 13.33 -4.31 24.88
N VAL A 13 12.47 -3.51 24.28
CA VAL A 13 12.74 -2.13 23.87
C VAL A 13 11.85 -1.20 24.66
N ASP A 14 12.42 -0.07 25.11
CA ASP A 14 11.70 0.97 25.82
C ASP A 14 11.32 2.08 24.83
N THR A 15 10.05 2.19 24.50
CA THR A 15 9.50 3.23 23.60
C THR A 15 8.88 4.35 24.40
N LYS A 16 8.57 5.49 23.78
CA LYS A 16 7.83 6.58 24.41
C LYS A 16 6.45 6.14 24.93
N CYS A 17 5.86 5.13 24.31
CA CYS A 17 4.55 4.63 24.71
C CYS A 17 4.62 3.55 25.80
N GLY A 18 5.77 2.88 25.98
CA GLY A 18 5.97 1.79 26.95
C GLY A 18 6.89 0.69 26.43
N LYS A 19 7.10 -0.34 27.25
CA LYS A 19 8.02 -1.43 26.89
C LYS A 19 7.38 -2.46 25.97
N ILE A 20 8.15 -2.88 24.96
CA ILE A 20 7.73 -3.86 23.96
C ILE A 20 8.72 -5.02 23.97
N ARG A 21 8.23 -6.25 24.01
CA ARG A 21 9.03 -7.47 23.97
C ARG A 21 8.83 -8.17 22.63
N GLY A 22 9.92 -8.36 21.88
CA GLY A 22 9.98 -9.08 20.63
C GLY A 22 10.51 -10.51 20.74
N ILE A 23 10.82 -11.07 19.59
CA ILE A 23 11.54 -12.33 19.43
C ILE A 23 12.88 -12.08 18.76
N ALA A 24 13.83 -12.98 18.93
CA ALA A 24 15.11 -12.93 18.24
C ALA A 24 15.24 -14.18 17.37
N TYR A 25 15.64 -13.97 16.11
CA TYR A 25 15.78 -15.05 15.14
C TYR A 25 16.82 -14.71 14.08
N GLY A 26 17.79 -15.59 13.90
CA GLY A 26 18.79 -15.49 12.82
C GLY A 26 19.56 -14.16 12.82
N GLY A 27 19.90 -13.60 13.99
CA GLY A 27 20.61 -12.33 14.12
C GLY A 27 19.73 -11.09 13.93
N VAL A 28 18.40 -11.22 13.95
CA VAL A 28 17.45 -10.12 13.85
C VAL A 28 16.53 -10.13 15.06
N ASN A 29 16.29 -8.97 15.66
CA ASN A 29 15.24 -8.74 16.61
C ASN A 29 13.96 -8.38 15.85
N ILE A 30 12.85 -9.05 16.14
CA ILE A 30 11.59 -8.93 15.42
C ILE A 30 10.49 -8.55 16.40
N PHE A 31 9.75 -7.52 16.06
CA PHE A 31 8.61 -7.01 16.82
C PHE A 31 7.43 -6.86 15.87
N MET A 32 6.34 -7.58 16.12
CA MET A 32 5.18 -7.64 15.23
C MET A 32 3.91 -7.18 15.94
N GLY A 33 3.00 -6.52 15.20
CA GLY A 33 1.71 -6.10 15.72
C GLY A 33 1.80 -4.99 16.77
N ILE A 34 2.70 -4.00 16.57
CA ILE A 34 2.83 -2.86 17.45
C ILE A 34 1.76 -1.83 17.08
N ASP A 35 0.80 -1.58 17.96
CA ASP A 35 -0.16 -0.50 17.76
C ASP A 35 0.56 0.86 17.74
N TYR A 36 0.26 1.70 16.75
CA TYR A 36 0.77 3.07 16.66
C TYR A 36 -0.32 4.15 16.84
N ALA A 37 -1.59 3.77 16.63
CA ALA A 37 -2.74 4.66 16.76
C ALA A 37 -3.99 3.90 17.17
N LYS A 38 -5.02 4.65 17.54
CA LYS A 38 -6.41 4.20 17.63
C LYS A 38 -7.28 5.10 16.77
N ALA A 39 -8.34 4.55 16.20
CA ALA A 39 -9.24 5.31 15.38
C ALA A 39 -10.70 4.87 15.58
N LYS A 40 -11.60 5.83 15.71
CA LYS A 40 -13.02 5.61 15.53
C LYS A 40 -13.32 5.58 14.01
N ARG A 41 -14.35 4.85 13.59
CA ARG A 41 -14.78 4.82 12.17
C ARG A 41 -14.87 6.23 11.61
N PHE A 42 -14.37 6.42 10.41
CA PHE A 42 -14.45 7.66 9.61
C PHE A 42 -13.85 8.90 10.27
N GLN A 43 -13.20 8.74 11.42
CA GLN A 43 -12.55 9.81 12.16
C GLN A 43 -11.04 9.77 12.02
N MET A 44 -10.41 10.91 12.18
CA MET A 44 -8.96 11.02 12.23
C MET A 44 -8.39 10.13 13.33
N PRO A 45 -7.23 9.46 13.08
CA PRO A 45 -6.57 8.64 14.07
C PRO A 45 -6.04 9.49 15.23
N VAL A 46 -5.98 8.89 16.40
CA VAL A 46 -5.33 9.46 17.57
C VAL A 46 -4.12 8.62 17.96
N GLU A 47 -3.10 9.26 18.49
CA GLU A 47 -1.91 8.59 19.00
C GLU A 47 -2.29 7.63 20.12
N ILE A 48 -1.51 6.54 20.23
CA ILE A 48 -1.75 5.56 21.28
C ILE A 48 -1.32 6.12 22.64
N GLU A 49 -2.15 5.89 23.64
CA GLU A 49 -1.83 6.27 25.01
C GLU A 49 -0.68 5.40 25.57
N PRO A 50 0.23 5.98 26.36
CA PRO A 50 1.26 5.23 27.05
C PRO A 50 0.68 4.14 27.96
N TRP A 51 1.41 3.05 28.10
CA TRP A 51 1.03 1.93 28.97
C TRP A 51 2.11 1.56 29.97
N GLU A 52 1.68 0.94 31.06
CA GLU A 52 2.59 0.33 32.02
C GLU A 52 2.88 -1.13 31.71
N GLY A 53 4.05 -1.62 32.16
CA GLY A 53 4.46 -3.00 31.95
C GLY A 53 5.04 -3.27 30.57
N ILE A 54 5.02 -4.52 30.14
CA ILE A 54 5.64 -4.98 28.90
C ILE A 54 4.54 -5.59 28.02
N LYS A 55 4.33 -5.04 26.81
CA LYS A 55 3.50 -5.65 25.78
C LYS A 55 4.34 -6.62 24.93
N ASN A 56 3.77 -7.78 24.61
CA ASN A 56 4.40 -8.74 23.73
C ASN A 56 4.07 -8.43 22.26
N ALA A 57 5.09 -8.42 21.42
CA ALA A 57 5.01 -8.16 19.98
C ALA A 57 5.54 -9.39 19.21
N TYR A 58 4.87 -10.52 19.38
CA TYR A 58 5.30 -11.84 18.88
C TYR A 58 4.61 -12.28 17.61
N GLN A 59 3.51 -11.65 17.25
CA GLN A 59 2.68 -12.00 16.11
C GLN A 59 2.18 -10.74 15.41
N HIS A 60 1.87 -10.85 14.14
CA HIS A 60 1.25 -9.78 13.39
C HIS A 60 -0.06 -9.34 14.04
N GLY A 61 -0.31 -8.04 14.02
CA GLY A 61 -1.58 -7.48 14.44
C GLY A 61 -2.67 -7.66 13.38
N PRO A 62 -3.92 -7.32 13.71
CA PRO A 62 -5.02 -7.42 12.77
C PRO A 62 -4.80 -6.51 11.55
N ILE A 63 -5.33 -6.94 10.41
CA ILE A 63 -5.34 -6.18 9.16
C ILE A 63 -6.65 -5.39 9.04
N SER A 64 -6.67 -4.39 8.15
CA SER A 64 -7.92 -3.72 7.79
C SER A 64 -8.93 -4.72 7.24
N LYS A 65 -10.21 -4.58 7.58
CA LYS A 65 -11.27 -5.39 6.97
C LYS A 65 -11.23 -5.26 5.45
N GLN A 66 -11.40 -6.36 4.73
CA GLN A 66 -11.32 -6.44 3.27
C GLN A 66 -12.73 -6.45 2.67
N VAL A 67 -13.01 -5.55 1.72
CA VAL A 67 -14.28 -5.53 0.97
C VAL A 67 -14.38 -6.72 0.01
N LEU A 68 -13.25 -7.07 -0.60
CA LEU A 68 -13.15 -8.18 -1.54
C LEU A 68 -12.25 -9.24 -0.94
N LYS A 69 -12.80 -10.42 -0.66
CA LYS A 69 -11.99 -11.63 -0.50
C LYS A 69 -11.49 -12.04 -1.88
N LEU A 70 -10.50 -11.31 -2.39
CA LEU A 70 -9.86 -11.69 -3.63
C LEU A 70 -9.27 -13.09 -3.43
N LYS A 71 -9.77 -14.06 -4.21
CA LYS A 71 -9.06 -15.33 -4.34
C LYS A 71 -7.64 -14.98 -4.72
N PRO A 72 -6.61 -15.59 -4.11
CA PRO A 72 -5.23 -15.23 -4.38
C PRO A 72 -4.98 -15.29 -5.88
N PHE A 73 -4.80 -14.13 -6.49
CA PHE A 73 -4.52 -14.00 -7.93
C PHE A 73 -3.12 -14.52 -8.27
N TYR A 74 -2.28 -14.62 -7.22
CA TYR A 74 -0.92 -15.12 -7.29
C TYR A 74 -0.74 -16.27 -6.31
N THR A 75 -0.19 -17.36 -6.80
CA THR A 75 0.14 -18.58 -6.02
C THR A 75 1.18 -18.37 -4.92
N TYR A 76 1.74 -17.16 -4.80
CA TYR A 76 2.76 -16.79 -3.82
C TYR A 76 2.21 -16.06 -2.59
N ARG A 77 0.91 -15.77 -2.54
CA ARG A 77 0.29 -15.21 -1.34
C ARG A 77 0.32 -16.29 -0.26
N GLY A 78 1.21 -16.10 0.71
CA GLY A 78 1.30 -16.95 1.89
C GLY A 78 -0.02 -16.91 2.66
N LEU A 79 -0.15 -17.78 3.55
CA LEU A 79 -1.13 -18.06 4.61
C LEU A 79 -2.20 -16.98 4.93
N HIS A 80 -2.96 -16.47 3.93
CA HIS A 80 -4.16 -15.63 4.16
C HIS A 80 -5.19 -16.26 5.12
N MET A 81 -5.01 -17.53 5.47
CA MET A 81 -5.89 -18.25 6.37
C MET A 81 -5.71 -17.89 7.85
N LEU A 82 -4.70 -17.07 8.17
CA LEU A 82 -4.38 -16.68 9.55
C LEU A 82 -4.50 -15.16 9.79
N GLU A 83 -5.04 -14.41 8.82
CA GLU A 83 -5.23 -12.98 8.94
C GLU A 83 -6.48 -12.69 9.77
N GLU A 84 -6.30 -12.03 10.91
CA GLU A 84 -7.39 -11.45 11.68
C GLU A 84 -7.75 -10.09 11.09
N GLU A 85 -8.99 -9.92 10.64
CA GLU A 85 -9.51 -8.65 10.15
C GLU A 85 -10.15 -7.84 11.27
N SER A 86 -9.77 -6.56 11.42
CA SER A 86 -10.34 -5.66 12.43
C SER A 86 -10.41 -4.22 11.92
N GLU A 87 -11.25 -3.43 12.56
CA GLU A 87 -11.23 -1.97 12.39
C GLU A 87 -10.09 -1.34 13.17
N ASP A 88 -9.64 -2.01 14.25
CA ASP A 88 -8.43 -1.68 15.00
C ASP A 88 -7.19 -2.27 14.32
N CYS A 89 -6.88 -1.79 13.13
CA CYS A 89 -5.79 -2.31 12.28
C CYS A 89 -4.54 -1.41 12.22
N GLN A 90 -4.48 -0.36 13.02
CA GLN A 90 -3.39 0.61 13.04
C GLN A 90 -2.19 0.04 13.78
N ASN A 91 -1.47 -0.89 13.13
CA ASN A 91 -0.29 -1.54 13.70
C ASN A 91 0.86 -1.62 12.69
N LEU A 92 2.07 -1.84 13.18
CA LEU A 92 3.28 -1.99 12.38
C LEU A 92 4.16 -3.14 12.88
N ASN A 93 5.10 -3.55 12.03
CA ASN A 93 6.08 -4.58 12.34
C ASN A 93 7.48 -4.03 12.13
N ILE A 94 8.46 -4.45 12.95
CA ILE A 94 9.85 -3.97 12.91
C ILE A 94 10.80 -5.17 12.92
N TRP A 95 11.76 -5.16 11.99
CA TRP A 95 12.90 -6.06 11.95
C TRP A 95 14.18 -5.26 12.12
N ALA A 96 14.91 -5.51 13.20
CA ALA A 96 16.10 -4.79 13.58
C ALA A 96 17.29 -5.76 13.68
N PRO A 97 18.37 -5.63 12.85
CA PRO A 97 19.52 -6.50 12.94
C PRO A 97 20.22 -6.33 14.27
N LYS A 98 20.68 -7.46 14.88
CA LYS A 98 21.46 -7.45 16.10
C LYS A 98 22.87 -6.91 15.83
N GLY A 99 23.36 -6.04 16.69
CA GLY A 99 24.69 -5.43 16.55
C GLY A 99 24.80 -4.50 15.33
N GLY A 100 26.03 -4.26 14.87
CA GLY A 100 26.29 -3.34 13.76
C GLY A 100 26.40 -1.88 14.21
N ALA A 101 26.26 -0.93 13.26
CA ALA A 101 26.34 0.49 13.52
C ALA A 101 25.15 0.97 14.39
N GLU A 102 25.41 1.97 15.22
CA GLU A 102 24.33 2.78 15.79
C GLU A 102 23.71 3.66 14.70
N LYS A 103 22.43 4.01 14.85
CA LYS A 103 21.68 4.84 13.88
C LYS A 103 21.62 4.23 12.48
N LYS A 104 21.02 3.01 12.40
CA LYS A 104 20.82 2.33 11.13
C LYS A 104 19.80 3.05 10.26
N PRO A 105 19.97 3.04 8.92
CA PRO A 105 18.94 3.51 8.00
C PRO A 105 17.63 2.77 8.25
N VAL A 106 16.51 3.49 8.12
CA VAL A 106 15.15 2.94 8.29
C VAL A 106 14.47 2.85 6.94
N PHE A 107 13.98 1.68 6.61
CA PHE A 107 13.21 1.43 5.39
C PHE A 107 11.77 1.07 5.76
N VAL A 108 10.84 1.94 5.38
CA VAL A 108 9.42 1.78 5.69
C VAL A 108 8.69 1.30 4.45
N TRP A 109 8.11 0.10 4.54
CA TRP A 109 7.32 -0.51 3.49
C TRP A 109 5.84 -0.21 3.67
N ILE A 110 5.21 0.30 2.60
CA ILE A 110 3.77 0.54 2.50
C ILE A 110 3.22 -0.38 1.42
N HIS A 111 2.35 -1.31 1.82
CA HIS A 111 1.83 -2.36 0.95
C HIS A 111 0.95 -1.84 -0.20
N GLY A 112 0.83 -2.62 -1.25
CA GLY A 112 -0.01 -2.37 -2.42
C GLY A 112 -1.50 -2.65 -2.19
N GLY A 113 -2.21 -3.05 -3.26
CA GLY A 113 -3.64 -3.33 -3.19
C GLY A 113 -4.52 -2.07 -3.33
N GLY A 114 -4.06 -1.05 -4.08
CA GLY A 114 -4.77 0.22 -4.21
C GLY A 114 -4.93 0.91 -2.86
N PHE A 115 -6.08 1.51 -2.65
CA PHE A 115 -6.55 2.01 -1.36
C PHE A 115 -7.69 1.13 -0.80
N PHE A 116 -7.89 -0.04 -1.40
CA PHE A 116 -9.04 -0.91 -1.11
C PHE A 116 -8.69 -2.23 -0.41
N GLY A 117 -7.46 -2.72 -0.49
CA GLY A 117 -7.10 -4.02 0.05
C GLY A 117 -5.61 -4.18 0.31
N GLY A 118 -5.21 -5.37 0.75
CA GLY A 118 -3.84 -5.73 1.07
C GLY A 118 -3.48 -5.54 2.54
N ASN A 119 -2.26 -5.93 2.90
CA ASN A 119 -1.73 -5.76 4.26
C ASN A 119 -0.20 -5.82 4.31
N ALA A 120 0.35 -5.56 5.49
CA ALA A 120 1.78 -5.41 5.74
C ALA A 120 2.60 -6.72 5.67
N PHE A 121 1.96 -7.88 5.53
CA PHE A 121 2.62 -9.21 5.57
C PHE A 121 1.98 -10.24 4.62
N GLU A 122 1.17 -9.79 3.64
CA GLU A 122 0.46 -10.66 2.71
C GLU A 122 1.38 -11.46 1.77
N GLU A 123 2.61 -11.02 1.58
CA GLU A 123 3.59 -11.70 0.74
C GLU A 123 4.87 -12.01 1.51
N TYR A 124 5.52 -13.14 1.18
CA TYR A 124 6.81 -13.50 1.77
C TYR A 124 7.90 -12.44 1.56
N SER A 125 7.81 -11.65 0.48
CA SER A 125 8.71 -10.54 0.20
C SER A 125 8.58 -9.39 1.19
N PHE A 126 7.48 -9.33 1.97
CA PHE A 126 7.25 -8.29 2.98
C PHE A 126 7.82 -8.69 4.35
N GLU A 127 8.38 -9.91 4.47
CA GLU A 127 9.11 -10.35 5.64
C GLU A 127 10.50 -9.67 5.66
N GLY A 128 10.74 -8.83 6.67
CA GLY A 128 11.86 -7.91 6.68
C GLY A 128 13.21 -8.48 7.10
N ALA A 129 13.28 -9.72 7.64
CA ALA A 129 14.50 -10.22 8.27
C ALA A 129 15.69 -10.33 7.30
N ASN A 130 15.45 -10.73 6.05
CA ASN A 130 16.51 -10.81 5.06
C ASN A 130 17.05 -9.44 4.69
N LEU A 131 16.16 -8.47 4.44
CA LEU A 131 16.56 -7.11 4.10
C LEU A 131 17.29 -6.43 5.28
N ALA A 132 16.77 -6.60 6.50
CA ALA A 132 17.41 -6.11 7.71
C ALA A 132 18.83 -6.69 7.91
N ARG A 133 18.97 -8.01 7.78
CA ARG A 133 20.25 -8.71 7.99
C ARG A 133 21.30 -8.35 6.95
N HIS A 134 20.95 -8.35 5.68
CA HIS A 134 21.91 -8.15 4.58
C HIS A 134 22.15 -6.67 4.28
N GLY A 135 21.17 -5.81 4.53
CA GLY A 135 21.27 -4.37 4.33
C GLY A 135 21.80 -3.59 5.54
N ASP A 136 21.90 -4.24 6.70
CA ASP A 136 22.15 -3.60 8.01
C ASP A 136 21.22 -2.39 8.25
N ILE A 137 19.94 -2.57 7.97
CA ILE A 137 18.91 -1.53 8.07
C ILE A 137 17.78 -1.98 9.01
N ILE A 138 17.02 -1.03 9.53
CA ILE A 138 15.75 -1.31 10.18
C ILE A 138 14.67 -1.39 9.10
N PHE A 139 13.98 -2.52 8.99
CA PHE A 139 12.82 -2.66 8.12
C PHE A 139 11.53 -2.50 8.93
N VAL A 140 10.58 -1.72 8.41
CA VAL A 140 9.27 -1.49 9.03
C VAL A 140 8.19 -1.74 7.98
N SER A 141 7.12 -2.47 8.32
CA SER A 141 5.92 -2.58 7.48
C SER A 141 4.69 -2.11 8.25
N ILE A 142 3.72 -1.46 7.58
CA ILE A 142 2.61 -0.75 8.21
C ILE A 142 1.28 -1.29 7.71
N ASN A 143 0.33 -1.58 8.63
CA ASN A 143 -1.09 -1.72 8.39
C ASN A 143 -1.82 -0.43 8.68
N HIS A 144 -2.86 -0.11 7.91
CA HIS A 144 -3.68 1.09 8.06
C HIS A 144 -5.09 0.83 7.52
N ARG A 145 -6.06 1.70 7.81
CA ARG A 145 -7.41 1.57 7.27
C ARG A 145 -7.45 1.72 5.75
N LEU A 146 -8.30 0.93 5.13
CA LEU A 146 -8.49 0.84 3.69
C LEU A 146 -9.98 0.92 3.33
N ASN A 147 -10.29 1.02 2.05
CA ASN A 147 -11.64 0.90 1.50
C ASN A 147 -12.68 1.79 2.20
N ILE A 148 -13.85 1.26 2.53
CA ILE A 148 -14.92 1.97 3.23
C ILE A 148 -14.41 2.62 4.53
N LEU A 149 -13.59 1.90 5.29
CA LEU A 149 -13.09 2.38 6.59
C LEU A 149 -12.06 3.50 6.47
N GLY A 150 -11.29 3.52 5.38
CA GLY A 150 -10.22 4.48 5.16
C GLY A 150 -10.60 5.65 4.26
N HIS A 151 -11.63 5.49 3.40
CA HIS A 151 -11.85 6.38 2.27
C HIS A 151 -13.33 6.70 1.95
N LEU A 152 -14.30 6.29 2.77
CA LEU A 152 -15.71 6.64 2.55
C LEU A 152 -15.90 8.15 2.75
N ASN A 153 -16.34 8.86 1.70
CA ASN A 153 -16.51 10.30 1.73
C ASN A 153 -17.86 10.72 2.32
N LEU A 154 -17.88 10.97 3.60
CA LEU A 154 -19.05 11.43 4.36
C LEU A 154 -19.05 12.94 4.65
N ASP A 155 -18.19 13.74 4.01
CA ASP A 155 -18.02 15.17 4.32
C ASP A 155 -19.32 15.99 4.23
N GLN A 156 -20.23 15.57 3.34
CA GLN A 156 -21.54 16.20 3.18
C GLN A 156 -22.50 16.00 4.35
N TYR A 157 -22.18 15.10 5.31
CA TYR A 157 -23.05 14.75 6.44
C TYR A 157 -22.72 15.53 7.71
N GLY A 158 -21.60 16.22 7.78
CA GLY A 158 -21.25 17.06 8.94
C GLY A 158 -19.76 17.33 9.06
N GLU A 159 -19.41 18.38 9.80
CA GLU A 159 -18.03 18.81 10.02
C GLU A 159 -17.14 17.72 10.60
N GLU A 160 -17.70 16.84 11.43
CA GLU A 160 -16.99 15.71 12.02
C GLU A 160 -16.49 14.70 10.97
N PHE A 161 -17.08 14.68 9.77
CA PHE A 161 -16.72 13.78 8.67
C PHE A 161 -15.92 14.45 7.54
N LYS A 162 -15.54 15.71 7.68
CA LYS A 162 -14.88 16.48 6.62
C LYS A 162 -13.63 15.80 6.05
N ASP A 163 -12.90 15.06 6.88
CA ASP A 163 -11.66 14.37 6.52
C ASP A 163 -11.87 12.85 6.31
N SER A 164 -13.11 12.37 6.36
CA SER A 164 -13.43 10.94 6.26
C SER A 164 -12.85 10.24 5.02
N PRO A 165 -12.74 10.86 3.82
CA PRO A 165 -12.13 10.22 2.65
C PRO A 165 -10.62 10.04 2.77
N ASN A 166 -9.97 10.68 3.75
CA ASN A 166 -8.53 10.74 3.90
C ASN A 166 -8.00 10.07 5.17
N VAL A 167 -8.87 9.47 6.00
CA VAL A 167 -8.45 8.92 7.30
C VAL A 167 -7.50 7.73 7.16
N GLY A 168 -7.58 6.96 6.06
CA GLY A 168 -6.62 5.89 5.78
C GLY A 168 -5.20 6.40 5.51
N ILE A 169 -5.06 7.60 4.92
CA ILE A 169 -3.75 8.25 4.75
C ILE A 169 -3.32 8.93 6.05
N ALA A 170 -4.27 9.46 6.84
CA ALA A 170 -3.98 10.02 8.15
C ALA A 170 -3.40 8.96 9.11
N ASP A 171 -3.84 7.70 9.03
CA ASP A 171 -3.24 6.59 9.76
C ASP A 171 -1.74 6.47 9.46
N LEU A 172 -1.35 6.56 8.18
CA LEU A 172 0.07 6.51 7.79
C LEU A 172 0.86 7.69 8.33
N VAL A 173 0.28 8.89 8.42
CA VAL A 173 0.94 10.05 9.03
C VAL A 173 1.25 9.80 10.50
N VAL A 174 0.28 9.25 11.26
CA VAL A 174 0.50 8.90 12.66
C VAL A 174 1.51 7.76 12.80
N ALA A 175 1.50 6.77 11.90
CA ALA A 175 2.52 5.73 11.87
C ALA A 175 3.92 6.31 11.66
N MET A 176 4.08 7.23 10.70
CA MET A 176 5.37 7.90 10.45
C MET A 176 5.85 8.72 11.64
N LYS A 177 4.93 9.41 12.32
CA LYS A 177 5.24 10.11 13.58
C LYS A 177 5.70 9.14 14.66
N TRP A 178 4.98 8.04 14.86
CA TRP A 178 5.34 7.00 15.83
C TRP A 178 6.73 6.42 15.53
N ILE A 179 7.03 6.12 14.26
CA ILE A 179 8.36 5.64 13.82
C ILE A 179 9.43 6.67 14.17
N ASN A 180 9.25 7.93 13.81
CA ASN A 180 10.21 8.99 14.10
C ASN A 180 10.52 9.10 15.59
N GLU A 181 9.50 8.99 16.44
CA GLU A 181 9.64 9.13 17.87
C GLU A 181 10.24 7.92 18.60
N ASN A 182 10.17 6.72 18.01
CA ASN A 182 10.48 5.48 18.72
C ASN A 182 11.58 4.64 18.03
N ILE A 183 11.87 4.84 16.74
CA ILE A 183 12.73 3.94 15.98
C ILE A 183 14.19 3.92 16.48
N ALA A 184 14.63 4.99 17.14
CA ALA A 184 15.95 5.05 17.77
C ALA A 184 16.13 3.99 18.89
N ALA A 185 15.06 3.65 19.58
CA ALA A 185 15.07 2.58 20.60
C ALA A 185 15.31 1.18 19.98
N PHE A 186 15.00 1.00 18.69
CA PHE A 186 15.29 -0.21 17.93
C PHE A 186 16.64 -0.15 17.18
N GLY A 187 17.41 0.93 17.35
CA GLY A 187 18.70 1.16 16.70
C GLY A 187 18.61 1.88 15.36
N GLY A 188 17.45 2.39 14.97
CA GLY A 188 17.23 3.15 13.73
C GLY A 188 17.57 4.64 13.88
N ASP A 189 17.83 5.28 12.74
CA ASP A 189 18.06 6.73 12.64
C ASP A 189 16.76 7.42 12.16
N PRO A 190 16.06 8.20 13.00
CA PRO A 190 14.86 8.92 12.59
C PRO A 190 15.14 10.00 11.52
N GLU A 191 16.41 10.44 11.36
CA GLU A 191 16.81 11.38 10.33
C GLU A 191 17.24 10.68 9.01
N ASN A 192 17.14 9.35 8.93
CA ASN A 192 17.51 8.57 7.76
C ASN A 192 16.43 7.55 7.38
N VAL A 193 15.22 8.05 7.14
CA VAL A 193 14.04 7.25 6.83
C VAL A 193 13.73 7.31 5.34
N THR A 194 13.61 6.14 4.71
CA THR A 194 13.15 5.98 3.33
C THR A 194 11.79 5.30 3.33
N ILE A 195 10.77 5.94 2.77
CA ILE A 195 9.45 5.34 2.56
C ILE A 195 9.40 4.70 1.17
N CYS A 196 8.89 3.49 1.09
CA CYS A 196 8.78 2.74 -0.17
C CYS A 196 7.42 2.08 -0.29
N GLY A 197 6.86 2.08 -1.49
CA GLY A 197 5.61 1.37 -1.75
C GLY A 197 5.47 0.90 -3.19
N HIS A 198 4.80 -0.23 -3.36
CA HIS A 198 4.50 -0.82 -4.66
C HIS A 198 3.02 -0.65 -4.99
N SER A 199 2.70 -0.39 -6.26
CA SER A 199 1.31 -0.24 -6.73
C SER A 199 0.57 0.85 -5.91
N GLY A 200 -0.57 0.53 -5.29
CA GLY A 200 -1.26 1.44 -4.37
C GLY A 200 -0.39 1.96 -3.22
N GLY A 201 0.62 1.18 -2.79
CA GLY A 201 1.63 1.64 -1.83
C GLY A 201 2.47 2.80 -2.35
N GLY A 202 2.84 2.77 -3.64
CA GLY A 202 3.48 3.91 -4.30
C GLY A 202 2.59 5.14 -4.37
N GLY A 203 1.27 4.96 -4.59
CA GLY A 203 0.27 6.04 -4.46
C GLY A 203 0.24 6.64 -3.06
N LYS A 204 0.31 5.80 -2.02
CA LYS A 204 0.36 6.23 -0.61
C LYS A 204 1.66 6.99 -0.28
N VAL A 205 2.81 6.56 -0.84
CA VAL A 205 4.07 7.33 -0.77
C VAL A 205 3.87 8.73 -1.34
N GLN A 206 3.24 8.85 -2.52
CA GLN A 206 2.95 10.16 -3.12
C GLN A 206 2.05 11.02 -2.23
N CYS A 207 1.01 10.42 -1.59
CA CYS A 207 0.17 11.13 -0.63
C CYS A 207 0.98 11.69 0.54
N LEU A 208 1.92 10.92 1.10
CA LEU A 208 2.76 11.39 2.20
C LEU A 208 3.68 12.55 1.81
N PHE A 209 4.15 12.60 0.55
CA PHE A 209 4.88 13.75 0.02
C PHE A 209 4.03 15.02 -0.08
N GLN A 210 2.72 14.88 -0.14
CA GLN A 210 1.76 16.00 -0.24
C GLN A 210 1.27 16.49 1.13
N LEU A 211 1.59 15.79 2.21
CA LEU A 211 1.09 16.09 3.55
C LEU A 211 2.18 16.78 4.40
N LYS A 212 1.88 18.02 4.83
CA LYS A 212 2.78 18.82 5.66
C LYS A 212 3.14 18.10 6.96
N ASP A 213 2.17 17.42 7.55
CA ASP A 213 2.34 16.73 8.83
C ASP A 213 3.15 15.42 8.71
N ALA A 214 3.28 14.86 7.50
CA ALA A 214 4.11 13.70 7.24
C ALA A 214 5.56 14.08 6.89
N ALA A 215 5.74 15.23 6.22
CA ALA A 215 7.02 15.64 5.65
C ALA A 215 8.21 15.64 6.62
N PRO A 216 8.09 15.96 7.92
CA PRO A 216 9.22 15.90 8.85
C PRO A 216 9.76 14.49 9.11
N TYR A 217 8.98 13.44 8.87
CA TYR A 217 9.24 12.09 9.36
C TYR A 217 9.89 11.15 8.35
N PHE A 218 10.23 11.64 7.14
CA PHE A 218 11.00 10.89 6.15
C PHE A 218 11.89 11.81 5.31
N GLN A 219 12.98 11.27 4.79
CA GLN A 219 13.96 12.03 4.02
C GLN A 219 13.90 11.72 2.53
N ARG A 220 13.40 10.55 2.13
CA ARG A 220 13.32 10.15 0.71
C ARG A 220 12.22 9.14 0.45
N GLY A 221 11.84 8.97 -0.81
CA GLY A 221 10.79 8.06 -1.23
C GLY A 221 11.15 7.17 -2.41
N ILE A 222 10.51 6.02 -2.49
CA ILE A 222 10.58 5.09 -3.62
C ILE A 222 9.16 4.69 -4.01
N VAL A 223 8.79 4.96 -5.25
CA VAL A 223 7.49 4.61 -5.85
C VAL A 223 7.70 3.53 -6.89
N LEU A 224 7.23 2.32 -6.63
CA LEU A 224 7.34 1.18 -7.52
C LEU A 224 5.98 0.91 -8.20
N SER A 225 5.88 1.12 -9.50
CA SER A 225 4.65 0.85 -10.29
C SER A 225 3.39 1.46 -9.66
N GLY A 226 3.50 2.63 -9.04
CA GLY A 226 2.43 3.27 -8.27
C GLY A 226 2.26 4.75 -8.58
N ALA A 227 2.94 5.25 -9.61
CA ALA A 227 2.73 6.62 -10.05
C ALA A 227 1.30 6.78 -10.56
N ARG A 228 0.56 7.73 -9.98
CA ARG A 228 -0.75 8.11 -10.48
C ARG A 228 -0.57 9.22 -11.51
N SER A 229 -1.18 9.03 -12.67
CA SER A 229 -1.32 10.04 -13.71
C SER A 229 -2.80 10.20 -14.04
N ASP A 230 -3.16 11.37 -14.46
CA ASP A 230 -4.51 11.81 -14.87
C ASP A 230 -5.12 10.92 -15.97
N GLU A 231 -4.29 10.36 -16.87
CA GLU A 231 -4.76 9.49 -17.94
C GLU A 231 -5.15 8.08 -17.47
N ALA A 232 -4.52 7.57 -16.41
CA ALA A 232 -4.73 6.21 -15.93
C ALA A 232 -5.82 6.09 -14.86
N TYR A 233 -6.03 7.17 -14.12
CA TYR A 233 -6.99 7.22 -13.01
C TYR A 233 -7.69 8.57 -13.06
N HIS A 234 -8.99 8.57 -13.30
CA HIS A 234 -9.79 9.77 -13.05
C HIS A 234 -9.72 10.05 -11.56
N LEU A 235 -8.96 11.08 -11.21
CA LEU A 235 -8.86 11.52 -9.83
C LEU A 235 -10.19 12.14 -9.45
N ASP A 236 -10.79 11.62 -8.39
CA ASP A 236 -12.09 12.12 -7.91
C ASP A 236 -11.88 13.46 -7.19
N ASP A 237 -12.54 14.49 -7.65
CA ASP A 237 -12.61 15.79 -6.97
C ASP A 237 -13.53 15.79 -5.73
N GLY A 238 -13.99 14.61 -5.33
CA GLY A 238 -14.94 14.38 -4.27
C GLY A 238 -16.38 14.19 -4.76
N THR A 239 -16.67 14.45 -6.03
CA THR A 239 -18.04 14.38 -6.57
C THR A 239 -18.52 12.92 -6.66
N ALA A 240 -17.74 12.04 -7.27
CA ALA A 240 -18.11 10.62 -7.44
C ALA A 240 -18.14 9.89 -6.10
N SER A 241 -17.18 10.16 -5.21
CA SER A 241 -17.14 9.54 -3.88
C SER A 241 -18.28 9.99 -2.97
N ARG A 242 -18.68 11.27 -3.03
CA ARG A 242 -19.90 11.77 -2.32
C ARG A 242 -21.17 11.09 -2.82
N GLU A 243 -21.29 10.93 -4.14
CA GLU A 243 -22.45 10.25 -4.74
C GLU A 243 -22.50 8.77 -4.32
N THR A 244 -21.35 8.07 -4.31
CA THR A 244 -21.25 6.71 -3.82
C THR A 244 -21.64 6.62 -2.34
N ALA A 245 -21.11 7.50 -1.50
CA ALA A 245 -21.46 7.56 -0.08
C ALA A 245 -22.94 7.84 0.14
N LYS A 246 -23.52 8.76 -0.65
CA LYS A 246 -24.96 9.06 -0.61
C LYS A 246 -25.81 7.81 -0.91
N LYS A 247 -25.51 7.10 -2.00
CA LYS A 247 -26.21 5.85 -2.34
C LYS A 247 -26.11 4.80 -1.25
N MET A 248 -24.93 4.64 -0.62
CA MET A 248 -24.75 3.75 0.51
C MET A 248 -25.62 4.15 1.71
N MET A 249 -25.63 5.43 2.07
CA MET A 249 -26.43 5.93 3.19
C MET A 249 -27.92 5.81 2.91
N ASP A 250 -28.38 6.12 1.68
CA ASP A 250 -29.77 5.92 1.27
C ASP A 250 -30.20 4.44 1.38
N TYR A 251 -29.35 3.49 0.96
CA TYR A 251 -29.59 2.05 1.09
C TYR A 251 -29.74 1.62 2.56
N LEU A 252 -28.94 2.20 3.46
CA LEU A 252 -28.98 1.91 4.89
C LEU A 252 -30.06 2.68 5.66
N GLY A 253 -30.82 3.55 4.99
CA GLY A 253 -31.82 4.40 5.63
C GLY A 253 -31.19 5.48 6.55
N ILE A 254 -29.98 5.90 6.22
CA ILE A 254 -29.20 6.91 6.96
C ILE A 254 -29.24 8.23 6.19
N ASN A 255 -29.48 9.32 6.92
CA ASN A 255 -29.48 10.68 6.39
C ASN A 255 -28.79 11.63 7.40
N LYS A 256 -28.77 12.93 7.12
CA LYS A 256 -28.13 13.92 8.00
C LYS A 256 -28.66 13.93 9.44
N ASP A 257 -29.93 13.66 9.62
CA ASP A 257 -30.56 13.74 10.95
C ASP A 257 -30.20 12.53 11.84
N ASN A 258 -29.81 11.42 11.22
CA ASN A 258 -29.48 10.17 11.91
C ASN A 258 -28.09 9.61 11.56
N ILE A 259 -27.21 10.42 11.02
CA ILE A 259 -25.88 10.00 10.55
C ILE A 259 -25.07 9.25 11.61
N GLN A 260 -25.27 9.51 12.89
CA GLN A 260 -24.59 8.82 13.98
C GLN A 260 -24.79 7.30 13.96
N LYS A 261 -25.86 6.81 13.32
CA LYS A 261 -26.10 5.37 13.14
C LYS A 261 -25.00 4.69 12.34
N VAL A 262 -24.27 5.43 11.48
CA VAL A 262 -23.20 4.85 10.64
C VAL A 262 -22.09 4.18 11.46
N TYR A 263 -21.89 4.63 12.70
CA TYR A 263 -20.89 4.04 13.60
C TYR A 263 -21.25 2.62 14.06
N ASP A 264 -22.55 2.31 14.13
CA ASP A 264 -23.06 1.03 14.63
C ASP A 264 -23.47 0.06 13.52
N VAL A 265 -23.36 0.47 12.25
CA VAL A 265 -23.68 -0.39 11.10
C VAL A 265 -22.68 -1.54 11.05
N PRO A 266 -23.09 -2.82 11.02
CA PRO A 266 -22.17 -3.92 10.77
C PRO A 266 -21.33 -3.71 9.50
N TYR A 267 -20.06 -4.09 9.51
CA TYR A 267 -19.18 -3.87 8.35
C TYR A 267 -19.70 -4.60 7.09
N GLU A 268 -20.30 -5.77 7.29
CA GLU A 268 -20.92 -6.58 6.25
C GLU A 268 -22.08 -5.84 5.58
N ASP A 269 -22.86 -5.07 6.35
CA ASP A 269 -23.97 -4.26 5.81
C ASP A 269 -23.43 -3.05 5.03
N LEU A 270 -22.31 -2.48 5.44
CA LEU A 270 -21.61 -1.45 4.66
C LEU A 270 -21.11 -2.02 3.32
N CYS A 271 -20.62 -3.26 3.30
CA CYS A 271 -20.21 -3.94 2.06
C CYS A 271 -21.40 -4.21 1.13
N GLU A 272 -22.53 -4.64 1.66
CA GLU A 272 -23.75 -4.84 0.86
C GLU A 272 -24.31 -3.50 0.34
N ALA A 273 -24.26 -2.44 1.14
CA ALA A 273 -24.61 -1.10 0.69
C ALA A 273 -23.71 -0.63 -0.47
N LEU A 274 -22.38 -0.83 -0.36
CA LEU A 274 -21.43 -0.51 -1.44
C LEU A 274 -21.78 -1.30 -2.71
N LYS A 275 -21.98 -2.59 -2.59
CA LYS A 275 -22.36 -3.47 -3.71
C LYS A 275 -23.65 -3.01 -4.40
N ALA A 276 -24.63 -2.57 -3.63
CA ALA A 276 -25.90 -2.06 -4.14
C ALA A 276 -25.76 -0.74 -4.93
N THR A 277 -24.68 0.03 -4.73
CA THR A 277 -24.43 1.25 -5.51
C THR A 277 -24.00 0.96 -6.95
N GLY A 278 -23.52 -0.25 -7.24
CA GLY A 278 -22.88 -0.60 -8.50
C GLY A 278 -21.50 0.06 -8.71
N SER A 279 -20.96 0.74 -7.70
CA SER A 279 -19.64 1.36 -7.76
C SER A 279 -18.55 0.31 -7.80
N ASN A 280 -17.47 0.59 -8.52
CA ASN A 280 -16.34 -0.30 -8.60
C ASN A 280 -15.57 -0.27 -7.26
N PRO A 281 -15.37 -1.40 -6.58
CA PRO A 281 -14.64 -1.45 -5.31
C PRO A 281 -13.15 -1.08 -5.42
N PHE A 282 -12.63 -0.92 -6.63
CA PHE A 282 -11.26 -0.47 -6.87
C PHE A 282 -11.11 1.06 -6.94
N ASP A 283 -12.23 1.81 -6.98
CA ASP A 283 -12.21 3.27 -7.18
C ASP A 283 -11.96 4.06 -5.88
N TRP A 284 -11.59 3.39 -4.79
CA TRP A 284 -11.19 4.07 -3.57
C TRP A 284 -9.91 4.88 -3.75
N SER A 285 -9.94 6.14 -3.35
CA SER A 285 -8.82 7.05 -3.41
C SER A 285 -8.98 8.15 -2.37
N PRO A 286 -7.89 8.71 -1.84
CA PRO A 286 -7.95 9.99 -1.13
C PRO A 286 -8.54 11.09 -2.02
N VAL A 287 -9.27 12.00 -1.40
CA VAL A 287 -9.98 13.10 -2.06
C VAL A 287 -9.36 14.43 -1.66
N PRO A 288 -9.09 15.35 -2.63
CA PRO A 288 -8.59 16.68 -2.32
C PRO A 288 -9.52 17.43 -1.36
N ASN A 289 -8.95 17.97 -0.27
CA ASN A 289 -9.62 18.84 0.69
C ASN A 289 -8.57 19.66 1.47
N ASP A 290 -8.95 20.31 2.56
CA ASP A 290 -8.02 21.10 3.39
C ASP A 290 -6.90 20.25 4.01
N TYR A 291 -7.13 18.97 4.23
CA TYR A 291 -6.12 18.03 4.77
C TYR A 291 -5.20 17.49 3.68
N PHE A 292 -5.75 17.04 2.55
CA PHE A 292 -5.01 16.45 1.44
C PHE A 292 -5.16 17.31 0.18
N PRO A 293 -4.11 17.97 -0.32
CA PRO A 293 -4.21 18.92 -1.43
C PRO A 293 -4.40 18.27 -2.81
N GLY A 294 -4.22 16.97 -2.93
CA GLY A 294 -4.24 16.22 -4.19
C GLY A 294 -2.90 15.53 -4.50
N PHE A 295 -2.88 14.74 -5.56
CA PHE A 295 -1.69 14.02 -5.99
C PHE A 295 -0.68 14.92 -6.73
N PRO A 296 0.63 14.57 -6.73
CA PRO A 296 1.66 15.36 -7.41
C PRO A 296 1.41 15.58 -8.90
N ALA A 297 0.74 14.65 -9.58
CA ALA A 297 0.39 14.77 -11.00
C ALA A 297 -0.60 15.91 -11.27
N GLU A 298 -1.45 16.24 -10.28
CA GLU A 298 -2.47 17.28 -10.39
C GLU A 298 -1.96 18.64 -9.95
N VAL A 299 -1.31 18.68 -8.77
CA VAL A 299 -1.00 19.94 -8.09
C VAL A 299 0.51 20.20 -7.97
N GLY A 300 1.34 19.28 -8.50
CA GLY A 300 2.79 19.32 -8.32
C GLY A 300 3.20 18.89 -6.91
N LEU A 301 4.52 18.76 -6.67
CA LEU A 301 5.03 18.49 -5.34
C LEU A 301 4.91 19.72 -4.43
N MET A 302 4.48 19.49 -3.20
CA MET A 302 4.38 20.55 -2.20
C MET A 302 5.75 21.14 -1.85
N PRO A 303 5.85 22.46 -1.56
CA PRO A 303 7.12 23.13 -1.30
C PRO A 303 7.98 22.48 -0.21
N PHE A 304 7.37 21.91 0.81
CA PHE A 304 8.08 21.25 1.93
C PHE A 304 8.64 19.87 1.56
N SER A 305 8.27 19.30 0.41
CA SER A 305 8.76 17.99 -0.06
C SER A 305 9.50 18.03 -1.39
N LYS A 306 9.52 19.16 -2.09
CA LYS A 306 10.08 19.29 -3.44
C LYS A 306 11.58 18.95 -3.56
N ASP A 307 12.32 19.12 -2.46
CA ASP A 307 13.77 18.89 -2.43
C ASP A 307 14.11 17.48 -1.88
N LYS A 308 13.09 16.67 -1.50
CA LYS A 308 13.32 15.30 -1.04
C LYS A 308 13.57 14.39 -2.24
N PRO A 309 14.65 13.58 -2.22
CA PRO A 309 14.89 12.61 -3.27
C PRO A 309 13.74 11.60 -3.37
N ILE A 310 13.29 11.34 -4.61
CA ILE A 310 12.29 10.34 -4.90
C ILE A 310 12.70 9.53 -6.13
N ILE A 311 12.56 8.21 -6.04
CA ILE A 311 12.78 7.28 -7.14
C ILE A 311 11.42 6.81 -7.63
N TYR A 312 11.16 6.95 -8.92
CA TYR A 312 10.02 6.33 -9.61
C TYR A 312 10.53 5.17 -10.46
N GLY A 313 9.90 4.03 -10.31
CA GLY A 313 10.17 2.84 -11.10
C GLY A 313 8.88 2.20 -11.60
N SER A 314 8.94 1.61 -12.79
CA SER A 314 7.87 0.81 -13.38
C SER A 314 8.46 -0.45 -13.99
N VAL A 315 7.63 -1.47 -14.18
CA VAL A 315 8.01 -2.68 -14.89
C VAL A 315 7.61 -2.58 -16.36
N LEU A 316 8.29 -3.32 -17.23
CA LEU A 316 7.97 -3.36 -18.66
C LEU A 316 6.55 -3.87 -18.92
N GLY A 317 6.03 -4.70 -18.04
CA GLY A 317 4.71 -5.32 -18.10
C GLY A 317 3.75 -4.81 -17.02
N GLU A 318 3.48 -3.50 -16.99
CA GLU A 318 2.46 -2.93 -16.12
C GLU A 318 1.06 -3.46 -16.45
N MET A 319 0.13 -3.39 -15.50
CA MET A 319 -1.26 -3.75 -15.76
C MET A 319 -1.82 -2.84 -16.86
N PRO A 320 -2.40 -3.41 -17.92
CA PRO A 320 -2.93 -2.60 -19.01
C PRO A 320 -4.11 -1.75 -18.51
N THR A 321 -4.04 -0.46 -18.75
CA THR A 321 -5.15 0.47 -18.51
C THR A 321 -6.29 0.28 -19.53
N VAL A 322 -6.15 -0.67 -20.43
CA VAL A 322 -7.05 -0.88 -21.57
C VAL A 322 -8.14 -1.87 -21.20
N LYS A 323 -9.39 -1.45 -21.29
CA LYS A 323 -10.58 -2.29 -21.12
C LYS A 323 -10.84 -3.16 -22.37
N LEU A 324 -9.83 -3.92 -22.83
CA LEU A 324 -10.01 -4.88 -23.92
C LEU A 324 -10.22 -6.29 -23.34
N THR A 325 -11.13 -7.03 -23.92
CA THR A 325 -11.26 -8.46 -23.65
C THR A 325 -10.01 -9.23 -24.09
N TYR A 326 -9.89 -10.48 -23.67
CA TYR A 326 -8.75 -11.33 -24.08
C TYR A 326 -8.71 -11.54 -25.59
N GLU A 327 -9.85 -11.78 -26.23
CA GLU A 327 -10.02 -11.97 -27.67
C GLU A 327 -9.65 -10.70 -28.45
N GLU A 328 -10.10 -9.52 -27.99
CA GLU A 328 -9.74 -8.23 -28.62
C GLU A 328 -8.24 -7.96 -28.53
N LYS A 329 -7.59 -8.32 -27.40
CA LYS A 329 -6.13 -8.21 -27.26
C LYS A 329 -5.36 -9.14 -28.20
N LEU A 330 -5.84 -10.39 -28.37
CA LEU A 330 -5.25 -11.34 -29.31
C LEU A 330 -5.38 -10.82 -30.74
N ALA A 331 -6.58 -10.44 -31.16
CA ALA A 331 -6.83 -9.91 -32.50
C ALA A 331 -5.97 -8.68 -32.79
N LEU A 332 -5.88 -7.74 -31.82
CA LEU A 332 -5.06 -6.54 -31.97
C LEU A 332 -3.55 -6.85 -32.02
N ASN A 333 -3.09 -7.91 -31.36
CA ASN A 333 -1.67 -8.33 -31.43
C ASN A 333 -1.27 -8.96 -32.75
N GLU A 334 -2.22 -9.47 -33.52
CA GLU A 334 -2.00 -10.05 -34.84
C GLU A 334 -2.20 -9.03 -35.99
N ASP A 335 -2.79 -7.88 -35.70
CA ASP A 335 -3.09 -6.81 -36.66
C ASP A 335 -2.18 -5.59 -36.48
N GLU A 336 -1.18 -5.46 -37.35
CA GLU A 336 -0.21 -4.34 -37.30
C GLU A 336 -0.87 -2.97 -37.59
N GLU A 337 -1.86 -2.91 -38.51
CA GLU A 337 -2.59 -1.67 -38.79
C GLU A 337 -3.49 -1.27 -37.57
N GLY A 338 -4.18 -2.24 -37.00
CA GLY A 338 -5.00 -2.03 -35.81
C GLY A 338 -4.17 -1.57 -34.61
N LYS A 339 -2.97 -2.14 -34.40
CA LYS A 339 -2.04 -1.68 -33.37
C LYS A 339 -1.64 -0.23 -33.55
N LEU A 340 -1.26 0.13 -34.77
CA LEU A 340 -0.85 1.50 -35.06
C LEU A 340 -2.01 2.48 -34.91
N ALA A 341 -3.20 2.10 -35.35
CA ALA A 341 -4.40 2.90 -35.15
C ALA A 341 -4.71 3.10 -33.65
N TYR A 342 -4.63 2.03 -32.87
CA TYR A 342 -4.80 2.07 -31.42
C TYR A 342 -3.78 2.98 -30.72
N LEU A 343 -2.49 2.90 -31.12
CA LEU A 343 -1.46 3.76 -30.56
C LEU A 343 -1.63 5.23 -30.95
N LYS A 344 -2.07 5.49 -32.19
CA LYS A 344 -2.38 6.85 -32.65
C LYS A 344 -3.57 7.45 -31.93
N ASP A 345 -4.62 6.66 -31.70
CA ASP A 345 -5.77 7.08 -30.90
C ASP A 345 -5.36 7.44 -29.48
N ARG A 346 -4.48 6.64 -28.87
CA ARG A 346 -4.04 6.82 -27.50
C ARG A 346 -3.03 7.96 -27.30
N TYR A 347 -2.07 8.10 -28.19
CA TYR A 347 -0.92 9.01 -28.03
C TYR A 347 -0.96 10.21 -28.99
N GLY A 348 -1.97 10.27 -29.86
CA GLY A 348 -2.15 11.36 -30.79
C GLY A 348 -0.88 11.67 -31.60
N ASP A 349 -0.56 12.95 -31.70
CA ASP A 349 0.61 13.45 -32.43
C ASP A 349 1.96 12.98 -31.83
N SER A 350 1.98 12.55 -30.58
CA SER A 350 3.18 12.05 -29.94
C SER A 350 3.52 10.61 -30.33
N CYS A 351 2.61 9.88 -30.98
CA CYS A 351 2.75 8.44 -31.26
C CYS A 351 4.04 8.13 -32.04
N GLU A 352 4.32 8.83 -33.13
CA GLU A 352 5.50 8.59 -33.96
C GLU A 352 6.80 8.86 -33.20
N THR A 353 6.86 9.95 -32.46
CA THR A 353 8.02 10.31 -31.62
C THR A 353 8.29 9.25 -30.56
N LEU A 354 7.23 8.75 -29.89
CA LEU A 354 7.37 7.69 -28.89
C LEU A 354 7.86 6.37 -29.52
N MET A 355 7.36 6.02 -30.70
CA MET A 355 7.82 4.84 -31.43
C MET A 355 9.30 4.95 -31.84
N GLU A 356 9.75 6.12 -32.29
CA GLU A 356 11.16 6.36 -32.62
C GLU A 356 12.07 6.27 -31.39
N LEU A 357 11.67 6.90 -30.28
CA LEU A 357 12.40 6.84 -29.01
C LEU A 357 12.53 5.40 -28.51
N PHE A 358 11.45 4.63 -28.62
CA PHE A 358 11.47 3.21 -28.23
C PHE A 358 12.45 2.40 -29.09
N ARG A 359 12.39 2.53 -30.42
CA ARG A 359 13.31 1.84 -31.33
C ARG A 359 14.77 2.23 -31.07
N LYS A 360 15.01 3.49 -30.75
CA LYS A 360 16.34 3.98 -30.39
C LYS A 360 16.84 3.41 -29.05
N ALA A 361 15.95 3.29 -28.07
CA ALA A 361 16.29 2.75 -26.74
C ALA A 361 16.46 1.22 -26.76
N TYR A 362 15.72 0.52 -27.63
CA TYR A 362 15.66 -0.94 -27.70
C TYR A 362 15.81 -1.43 -29.16
N PRO A 363 16.99 -1.25 -29.79
CA PRO A 363 17.19 -1.51 -31.22
C PRO A 363 17.01 -3.00 -31.62
N ASP A 364 17.24 -3.90 -30.66
CA ASP A 364 17.10 -5.36 -30.87
C ASP A 364 15.69 -5.88 -30.52
N HIS A 365 14.77 -5.00 -30.17
CA HIS A 365 13.40 -5.36 -29.86
C HIS A 365 12.49 -4.89 -30.98
N ASP A 366 11.72 -5.83 -31.51
CA ASP A 366 10.61 -5.49 -32.40
C ASP A 366 9.62 -4.62 -31.60
N PHE A 367 9.30 -3.42 -32.13
CA PHE A 367 8.27 -2.58 -31.58
C PHE A 367 6.91 -3.26 -31.83
N ARG A 368 6.67 -4.29 -31.07
CA ARG A 368 5.33 -4.81 -30.86
C ARG A 368 4.84 -4.20 -29.56
N PRO A 369 3.91 -3.24 -29.61
CA PRO A 369 3.22 -2.88 -28.39
C PRO A 369 2.58 -4.17 -27.91
N ARG A 370 3.23 -4.83 -26.96
CA ARG A 370 2.60 -5.92 -26.23
C ARG A 370 1.48 -5.25 -25.46
N ILE A 371 0.28 -5.34 -26.00
CA ILE A 371 -0.92 -4.98 -25.28
C ILE A 371 -1.02 -6.02 -24.17
N TYR A 372 -0.50 -5.63 -23.03
CA TYR A 372 -0.29 -6.50 -21.89
C TYR A 372 -1.60 -7.11 -21.41
N GLY A 373 -1.56 -8.37 -21.09
CA GLY A 373 -2.65 -9.20 -20.65
C GLY A 373 -2.68 -10.59 -21.27
N GLN A 374 -1.62 -10.96 -22.02
CA GLN A 374 -1.44 -12.39 -22.25
C GLN A 374 -1.01 -13.04 -20.94
N PRO A 375 -1.66 -14.13 -20.49
CA PRO A 375 -0.94 -15.08 -19.69
C PRO A 375 0.35 -15.36 -20.48
N LEU A 376 1.51 -15.25 -19.83
CA LEU A 376 2.71 -15.88 -20.38
C LEU A 376 2.25 -17.23 -20.90
N PRO A 377 2.62 -17.63 -22.15
CA PRO A 377 2.37 -18.99 -22.61
C PRO A 377 2.78 -19.87 -21.44
N PRO A 378 1.95 -20.85 -21.04
CA PRO A 378 2.28 -21.68 -19.90
C PRO A 378 3.75 -21.99 -20.09
N CYS A 379 4.57 -21.52 -19.14
CA CYS A 379 5.96 -21.86 -19.16
C CYS A 379 5.90 -23.37 -19.26
N ARG A 380 6.22 -23.93 -20.43
CA ARG A 380 6.62 -25.31 -20.53
C ARG A 380 7.97 -25.36 -19.85
N CYS A 381 7.97 -25.13 -18.55
CA CYS A 381 8.83 -25.84 -17.68
C CYS A 381 8.36 -27.29 -17.86
N GLU A 382 8.93 -28.00 -18.82
CA GLU A 382 9.20 -29.39 -18.64
C GLU A 382 10.10 -29.43 -17.41
N VAL A 383 9.47 -29.36 -16.23
CA VAL A 383 10.05 -29.82 -14.99
C VAL A 383 10.16 -31.31 -15.24
N SER A 384 11.30 -31.73 -15.79
CA SER A 384 11.65 -33.14 -15.76
C SER A 384 11.55 -33.56 -14.29
N GLU A 385 10.88 -34.66 -14.01
CA GLU A 385 10.73 -35.22 -12.65
C GLU A 385 12.06 -35.28 -11.87
N ASN A 386 13.20 -35.24 -12.55
CA ASN A 386 14.54 -35.21 -11.98
C ASN A 386 14.96 -33.87 -11.32
N THR A 387 14.25 -32.77 -11.53
CA THR A 387 14.63 -31.46 -10.92
C THR A 387 14.02 -31.25 -9.53
N TYR A 388 12.99 -32.01 -9.19
CA TYR A 388 12.34 -31.89 -7.87
C TYR A 388 13.15 -32.56 -6.75
N GLU A 389 13.90 -33.65 -7.07
CA GLU A 389 14.72 -34.36 -6.08
C GLU A 389 16.02 -33.61 -5.73
N SER A 390 16.54 -32.74 -6.59
CA SER A 390 17.77 -31.99 -6.32
C SER A 390 17.59 -30.79 -5.37
N TRP A 391 16.36 -30.41 -5.02
CA TRP A 391 16.07 -29.34 -4.06
C TRP A 391 15.82 -29.85 -2.64
N LEU A 392 15.70 -31.15 -2.46
CA LEU A 392 15.52 -31.83 -1.15
C LEU A 392 16.78 -32.46 -0.58
N GLN A 393 17.92 -32.33 -1.24
CA GLN A 393 19.25 -32.65 -0.75
C GLN A 393 20.04 -31.36 -0.50
#